data_06c930bf1779f683a9ffaee257e8cd2b
#
_entry.id   06c930bf1779f683a9ffaee257e8cd2b
#
_cell.length_a   1.000
_cell.length_b   1.000
_cell.length_c   1.000
_cell.angle_alpha   90.00
_cell.angle_beta   90.00
_cell.angle_gamma   90.00
#
_symmetry.space_group_name_H-M   'P 1'
#
loop_
_entity.id
_entity.type
_entity.pdbx_description
1 polymer ?
#
loop_
_entity_poly.entity_id
_entity_poly.type
_entity_poly.pdbx_seq_one_letter_code
_entity_poly.pdbx_strand_id
1 'polypeptide(L)'
;MKTTHVLFSVAGVTIVSSSLFSCQQKQEQKYKPYNIVYIMTDDHTAQMMSCYDRRYVHTPNLDRIASDGVRFANSFVANSLSGPSRACMLTGKHSCGNKFYDNSTCVFDGTQQTFPKILRENGYQTAIIGKWHLESLPTGFDYWEIVPGQGNYYNPDFINMNNDTIRKKGYITNLITDMSIDWMENSRDKKKPFCLLIHQNTNFKNCNYCLSNIFNVKCDHRKSKIFHFTKIKSFHCRKISMMITKDVLPLLLRKWALLKIWILYMI
;
A
#
# COMPACT_ATOMS: atom_id res chain seq x y z
N MET A 1 -83.16 -11.68 17.14
CA MET A 1 -81.99 -12.27 17.82
C MET A 1 -81.05 -12.81 16.78
N LYS A 2 -79.67 -12.56 16.89
CA LYS A 2 -78.59 -13.04 16.08
C LYS A 2 -78.21 -12.18 14.83
N THR A 3 -77.40 -11.13 15.07
CA THR A 3 -76.44 -10.59 14.06
C THR A 3 -75.48 -9.60 14.75
N THR A 4 -74.58 -10.07 15.62
CA THR A 4 -73.59 -9.16 16.24
C THR A 4 -72.23 -9.82 16.51
N HIS A 5 -71.88 -10.91 15.82
CA HIS A 5 -70.57 -11.61 16.13
C HIS A 5 -69.58 -11.76 14.98
N VAL A 6 -69.77 -11.11 13.82
CA VAL A 6 -68.84 -11.33 12.66
C VAL A 6 -67.92 -10.12 12.37
N LEU A 7 -68.15 -8.98 13.05
CA LEU A 7 -67.40 -7.75 12.71
C LEU A 7 -66.08 -7.54 13.48
N PHE A 8 -65.74 -8.38 14.47
CA PHE A 8 -64.55 -8.22 15.28
C PHE A 8 -63.31 -9.04 14.81
N SER A 9 -63.48 -9.98 13.90
CA SER A 9 -62.36 -10.86 13.46
C SER A 9 -61.59 -10.35 12.26
N VAL A 10 -62.06 -9.36 11.51
CA VAL A 10 -61.41 -8.87 10.30
C VAL A 10 -60.47 -7.69 10.59
N ALA A 11 -60.70 -6.95 11.65
CA ALA A 11 -59.87 -5.79 12.03
C ALA A 11 -58.52 -6.18 12.70
N GLY A 12 -58.42 -7.39 13.27
CA GLY A 12 -57.24 -7.87 13.98
C GLY A 12 -56.13 -8.41 13.06
N VAL A 13 -56.48 -8.88 11.87
CA VAL A 13 -55.51 -9.50 10.94
C VAL A 13 -54.77 -8.47 10.07
N THR A 14 -55.31 -7.31 9.86
CA THR A 14 -54.71 -6.26 9.03
C THR A 14 -53.63 -5.44 9.75
N ILE A 15 -53.60 -5.45 11.09
CA ILE A 15 -52.60 -4.69 11.86
C ILE A 15 -51.30 -5.47 12.07
N VAL A 16 -51.32 -6.81 12.01
CA VAL A 16 -50.09 -7.63 12.21
C VAL A 16 -49.26 -7.75 10.95
N SER A 17 -49.80 -7.54 9.76
CA SER A 17 -49.07 -7.65 8.49
C SER A 17 -48.28 -6.41 8.11
N SER A 18 -48.49 -5.26 8.74
CA SER A 18 -47.78 -4.01 8.42
C SER A 18 -46.50 -3.78 9.27
N SER A 19 -46.23 -4.60 10.26
CA SER A 19 -45.05 -4.45 11.15
C SER A 19 -43.82 -5.29 10.74
N LEU A 20 -43.92 -6.11 9.70
CA LEU A 20 -42.80 -6.98 9.27
C LEU A 20 -41.97 -6.47 8.08
N PHE A 21 -42.29 -5.30 7.54
CA PHE A 21 -41.56 -4.73 6.41
C PHE A 21 -40.67 -3.53 6.77
N SER A 22 -40.20 -3.42 8.01
CA SER A 22 -39.13 -2.48 8.36
C SER A 22 -37.76 -3.16 8.35
N CYS A 23 -37.43 -3.86 7.28
CA CYS A 23 -36.05 -4.05 6.91
C CYS A 23 -35.53 -2.71 6.39
N GLN A 24 -35.03 -1.89 7.29
CA GLN A 24 -34.18 -0.75 6.88
C GLN A 24 -33.07 -1.31 5.99
N GLN A 25 -33.21 -1.10 4.68
CA GLN A 25 -32.06 -1.19 3.77
C GLN A 25 -31.01 -0.24 4.33
N LYS A 26 -30.00 -0.81 5.02
CA LYS A 26 -28.78 -0.11 5.34
C LYS A 26 -28.27 0.41 4.00
N GLN A 27 -28.41 1.69 3.73
CA GLN A 27 -27.75 2.31 2.60
C GLN A 27 -26.26 1.95 2.73
N GLU A 28 -25.79 1.08 1.85
CA GLU A 28 -24.36 0.82 1.72
C GLU A 28 -23.73 2.15 1.39
N GLN A 29 -23.08 2.74 2.38
CA GLN A 29 -22.32 3.95 2.19
C GLN A 29 -21.19 3.59 1.23
N LYS A 30 -21.32 4.02 -0.03
CA LYS A 30 -20.39 3.73 -1.12
C LYS A 30 -19.06 4.41 -0.81
N TYR A 31 -18.20 3.72 -0.09
CA TYR A 31 -16.88 4.22 0.26
C TYR A 31 -16.04 4.38 -1.01
N LYS A 32 -15.52 5.58 -1.23
CA LYS A 32 -14.56 5.82 -2.30
C LYS A 32 -13.23 5.15 -1.89
N PRO A 33 -12.71 4.20 -2.66
CA PRO A 33 -11.47 3.53 -2.34
C PRO A 33 -10.29 4.52 -2.41
N TYR A 34 -9.29 4.29 -1.57
CA TYR A 34 -8.07 5.13 -1.48
C TYR A 34 -7.04 4.75 -2.51
N ASN A 35 -6.26 5.71 -2.94
CA ASN A 35 -5.00 5.44 -3.62
C ASN A 35 -3.93 5.08 -2.58
N ILE A 36 -3.12 4.09 -2.89
CA ILE A 36 -2.06 3.59 -2.02
C ILE A 36 -0.72 3.84 -2.71
N VAL A 37 0.19 4.54 -2.04
CA VAL A 37 1.60 4.62 -2.43
C VAL A 37 2.42 3.97 -1.32
N TYR A 38 3.13 2.92 -1.67
CA TYR A 38 4.02 2.20 -0.78
C TYR A 38 5.46 2.49 -1.19
N ILE A 39 6.23 3.10 -0.31
CA ILE A 39 7.64 3.41 -0.55
C ILE A 39 8.51 2.53 0.34
N MET A 40 9.36 1.72 -0.29
CA MET A 40 10.34 0.89 0.38
C MET A 40 11.74 1.40 0.05
N THR A 41 12.56 1.56 1.07
CA THR A 41 13.98 1.90 0.91
C THR A 41 14.84 0.71 1.32
N ASP A 42 15.93 0.47 0.62
CA ASP A 42 16.89 -0.59 0.90
C ASP A 42 18.07 0.01 1.70
N ASP A 43 18.63 -0.75 2.63
CA ASP A 43 19.79 -0.34 3.46
C ASP A 43 19.61 1.06 4.13
N HIS A 44 18.41 1.34 4.63
CA HIS A 44 18.08 2.63 5.22
C HIS A 44 17.80 2.50 6.73
N THR A 45 18.77 2.87 7.53
CA THR A 45 18.64 2.83 9.00
C THR A 45 17.80 3.97 9.56
N ALA A 46 17.14 3.75 10.68
CA ALA A 46 16.33 4.73 11.37
C ALA A 46 17.11 6.01 11.74
N GLN A 47 18.40 5.90 12.07
CA GLN A 47 19.25 7.07 12.40
C GLN A 47 19.45 8.01 11.19
N MET A 48 19.23 7.56 9.97
CA MET A 48 19.33 8.38 8.75
C MET A 48 17.99 9.03 8.36
N MET A 49 17.12 9.23 9.36
CA MET A 49 15.87 9.98 9.23
C MET A 49 15.70 10.93 10.39
N SER A 50 15.61 12.22 10.11
CA SER A 50 15.54 13.25 11.14
C SER A 50 14.29 13.16 12.03
N CYS A 51 13.23 12.49 11.58
CA CYS A 51 12.08 12.19 12.43
C CYS A 51 12.36 11.16 13.54
N TYR A 52 13.43 10.36 13.41
CA TYR A 52 13.90 9.44 14.45
C TYR A 52 15.16 9.96 15.18
N ASP A 53 16.10 10.54 14.41
CA ASP A 53 17.36 11.03 14.96
C ASP A 53 17.87 12.25 14.17
N ARG A 54 17.92 13.41 14.83
CA ARG A 54 18.32 14.66 14.18
C ARG A 54 19.83 14.91 14.15
N ARG A 55 20.65 14.00 14.70
CA ARG A 55 22.10 14.21 14.83
C ARG A 55 22.85 14.09 13.51
N TYR A 56 22.36 13.31 12.55
CA TYR A 56 23.13 12.91 11.37
C TYR A 56 22.66 13.55 10.07
N VAL A 57 21.37 13.65 9.86
CA VAL A 57 20.79 14.10 8.60
C VAL A 57 19.55 14.95 8.84
N HIS A 58 19.22 15.76 7.84
CA HIS A 58 17.95 16.48 7.78
C HIS A 58 17.11 15.94 6.64
N THR A 59 15.94 15.36 6.95
CA THR A 59 15.02 14.73 6.02
C THR A 59 13.62 15.32 6.11
N PRO A 60 13.43 16.59 5.68
CA PRO A 60 12.22 17.37 5.97
C PRO A 60 10.93 16.74 5.39
N ASN A 61 11.02 16.03 4.26
CA ASN A 61 9.87 15.38 3.67
C ASN A 61 9.45 14.11 4.44
N LEU A 62 10.41 13.36 4.99
CA LEU A 62 10.13 12.26 5.92
C LEU A 62 9.54 12.78 7.24
N ASP A 63 10.08 13.89 7.75
CA ASP A 63 9.59 14.53 8.95
C ASP A 63 8.13 14.99 8.77
N ARG A 64 7.79 15.52 7.58
CA ARG A 64 6.41 15.90 7.25
C ARG A 64 5.46 14.68 7.27
N ILE A 65 5.88 13.54 6.69
CA ILE A 65 5.09 12.31 6.77
C ILE A 65 4.92 11.86 8.21
N ALA A 66 5.98 11.93 9.01
CA ALA A 66 5.94 11.53 10.41
C ALA A 66 5.05 12.45 11.25
N SER A 67 5.01 13.76 10.95
CA SER A 67 4.18 14.75 11.65
C SER A 67 2.71 14.65 11.29
N ASP A 68 2.42 14.42 10.02
CA ASP A 68 1.04 14.36 9.49
C ASP A 68 0.43 12.97 9.66
N GLY A 69 1.25 11.97 9.95
CA GLY A 69 0.88 10.57 10.02
C GLY A 69 1.24 9.87 11.31
N VAL A 70 1.70 8.63 11.18
CA VAL A 70 2.12 7.78 12.30
C VAL A 70 3.57 7.37 12.11
N ARG A 71 4.39 7.61 13.12
CA ARG A 71 5.75 7.13 13.23
C ARG A 71 5.79 5.96 14.22
N PHE A 72 6.28 4.80 13.77
CA PHE A 72 6.44 3.62 14.62
C PHE A 72 7.77 3.72 15.37
N ALA A 73 7.73 3.77 16.68
CA ALA A 73 8.94 3.81 17.52
C ALA A 73 9.66 2.45 17.56
N ASN A 74 8.89 1.37 17.48
CA ASN A 74 9.40 0.01 17.46
C ASN A 74 8.77 -0.74 16.28
N SER A 75 9.61 -1.17 15.35
CA SER A 75 9.22 -1.93 14.18
C SER A 75 10.25 -3.05 13.96
N PHE A 76 9.79 -4.23 13.60
CA PHE A 76 10.63 -5.41 13.44
C PHE A 76 10.33 -6.08 12.10
N VAL A 77 11.38 -6.54 11.42
CA VAL A 77 11.24 -7.32 10.20
C VAL A 77 11.31 -8.82 10.50
N ALA A 78 10.57 -9.61 9.73
CA ALA A 78 10.57 -11.05 9.86
C ALA A 78 11.87 -11.70 9.34
N ASN A 79 12.48 -11.07 8.34
CA ASN A 79 13.78 -11.45 7.77
C ASN A 79 14.42 -10.17 7.22
N SER A 80 15.63 -9.84 7.67
CA SER A 80 16.32 -8.57 7.36
C SER A 80 17.10 -8.58 6.04
N LEU A 81 17.12 -9.69 5.29
CA LEU A 81 17.69 -9.73 3.95
C LEU A 81 16.73 -9.11 2.93
N SER A 82 17.27 -8.46 1.91
CA SER A 82 16.54 -7.69 0.91
C SER A 82 15.39 -8.47 0.24
N GLY A 83 15.68 -9.59 -0.42
CA GLY A 83 14.68 -10.43 -1.10
C GLY A 83 13.68 -11.05 -0.13
N PRO A 84 14.12 -11.77 0.93
CA PRO A 84 13.21 -12.37 1.91
C PRO A 84 12.26 -11.38 2.57
N SER A 85 12.74 -10.17 2.89
CA SER A 85 11.88 -9.13 3.44
C SER A 85 10.81 -8.67 2.44
N ARG A 86 11.16 -8.54 1.15
CA ARG A 86 10.19 -8.22 0.08
C ARG A 86 9.15 -9.32 -0.08
N ALA A 87 9.57 -10.58 -0.04
CA ALA A 87 8.66 -11.73 -0.08
C ALA A 87 7.71 -11.75 1.14
N CYS A 88 8.24 -11.48 2.34
CA CYS A 88 7.42 -11.36 3.56
C CYS A 88 6.40 -10.22 3.45
N MET A 89 6.82 -9.07 2.96
CA MET A 89 5.94 -7.91 2.76
C MET A 89 4.83 -8.19 1.74
N LEU A 90 5.17 -8.78 0.60
CA LEU A 90 4.19 -9.06 -0.45
C LEU A 90 3.15 -10.09 -0.02
N THR A 91 3.59 -11.14 0.69
CA THR A 91 2.73 -12.28 1.05
C THR A 91 2.06 -12.13 2.41
N GLY A 92 2.57 -11.26 3.29
CA GLY A 92 2.17 -11.21 4.70
C GLY A 92 2.59 -12.43 5.51
N LYS A 93 3.53 -13.27 4.99
CA LYS A 93 4.00 -14.50 5.62
C LYS A 93 5.48 -14.38 5.97
N HIS A 94 5.89 -15.03 7.08
CA HIS A 94 7.30 -15.26 7.36
C HIS A 94 7.97 -16.11 6.28
N SER A 95 9.32 -16.08 6.20
CA SER A 95 10.08 -16.84 5.21
C SER A 95 9.78 -18.35 5.22
N CYS A 96 9.51 -18.92 6.39
CA CYS A 96 9.08 -20.33 6.50
C CYS A 96 7.72 -20.61 5.83
N GLY A 97 6.83 -19.60 5.76
CA GLY A 97 5.53 -19.72 5.11
C GLY A 97 5.54 -19.37 3.63
N ASN A 98 6.38 -18.42 3.20
CA ASN A 98 6.49 -18.02 1.80
C ASN A 98 7.62 -18.75 1.04
N LYS A 99 8.47 -19.54 1.73
CA LYS A 99 9.55 -20.34 1.18
C LYS A 99 10.68 -19.55 0.52
N PHE A 100 10.83 -18.27 0.86
CA PHE A 100 11.90 -17.43 0.35
C PHE A 100 12.83 -17.03 1.51
N TYR A 101 13.99 -17.68 1.61
CA TYR A 101 14.86 -17.61 2.78
C TYR A 101 16.10 -16.73 2.61
N ASP A 102 16.64 -16.65 1.39
CA ASP A 102 17.89 -15.97 1.10
C ASP A 102 17.89 -15.31 -0.30
N ASN A 103 18.95 -14.56 -0.62
CA ASN A 103 19.10 -13.84 -1.88
C ASN A 103 19.86 -14.64 -2.96
N SER A 104 20.30 -15.85 -2.68
CA SER A 104 21.25 -16.57 -3.55
C SER A 104 20.69 -17.86 -4.12
N THR A 105 19.82 -18.55 -3.38
CA THR A 105 19.31 -19.87 -3.77
C THR A 105 17.82 -19.91 -4.02
N CYS A 106 17.09 -18.92 -3.49
CA CYS A 106 15.64 -18.89 -3.57
C CYS A 106 15.13 -18.12 -4.78
N VAL A 107 14.09 -18.67 -5.43
CA VAL A 107 13.28 -18.00 -6.45
C VAL A 107 11.88 -17.82 -5.88
N PHE A 108 11.33 -16.61 -5.95
CA PHE A 108 9.99 -16.33 -5.41
C PHE A 108 8.92 -17.01 -6.27
N ASP A 109 8.12 -17.83 -5.62
CA ASP A 109 6.95 -18.44 -6.27
C ASP A 109 5.86 -17.38 -6.47
N GLY A 110 5.79 -16.87 -7.71
CA GLY A 110 4.82 -15.87 -8.12
C GLY A 110 3.37 -16.35 -8.13
N THR A 111 3.08 -17.64 -7.91
CA THR A 111 1.71 -18.16 -7.79
C THR A 111 1.09 -17.85 -6.44
N GLN A 112 1.90 -17.62 -5.43
CA GLN A 112 1.44 -17.27 -4.09
C GLN A 112 0.53 -16.05 -4.08
N GLN A 113 -0.42 -16.03 -3.15
CA GLN A 113 -1.25 -14.87 -2.90
C GLN A 113 -0.41 -13.72 -2.31
N THR A 114 -0.52 -12.56 -2.93
CA THR A 114 0.13 -11.32 -2.51
C THR A 114 -0.88 -10.19 -2.39
N PHE A 115 -0.59 -9.18 -1.56
CA PHE A 115 -1.54 -8.07 -1.38
C PHE A 115 -1.80 -7.28 -2.67
N PRO A 116 -0.87 -7.11 -3.63
CA PRO A 116 -1.19 -6.48 -4.91
C PRO A 116 -2.19 -7.27 -5.73
N LYS A 117 -2.12 -8.63 -5.73
CA LYS A 117 -3.13 -9.48 -6.39
C LYS A 117 -4.51 -9.25 -5.81
N ILE A 118 -4.63 -9.25 -4.47
CA ILE A 118 -5.91 -9.00 -3.78
C ILE A 118 -6.45 -7.62 -4.15
N LEU A 119 -5.62 -6.59 -4.17
CA LEU A 119 -6.04 -5.24 -4.54
C LEU A 119 -6.49 -5.18 -6.01
N ARG A 120 -5.76 -5.82 -6.91
CA ARG A 120 -6.11 -5.90 -8.34
C ARG A 120 -7.46 -6.58 -8.55
N GLU A 121 -7.71 -7.70 -7.88
CA GLU A 121 -9.00 -8.42 -7.89
C GLU A 121 -10.16 -7.55 -7.37
N ASN A 122 -9.84 -6.55 -6.52
CA ASN A 122 -10.81 -5.58 -5.98
C ASN A 122 -10.83 -4.25 -6.75
N GLY A 123 -10.39 -4.23 -8.01
CA GLY A 123 -10.54 -3.10 -8.92
C GLY A 123 -9.46 -2.02 -8.81
N TYR A 124 -8.40 -2.26 -8.06
CA TYR A 124 -7.24 -1.37 -8.06
C TYR A 124 -6.39 -1.61 -9.30
N GLN A 125 -5.83 -0.52 -9.81
CA GLN A 125 -4.70 -0.59 -10.74
C GLN A 125 -3.40 -0.71 -9.94
N THR A 126 -2.61 -1.73 -10.20
CA THR A 126 -1.42 -2.05 -9.41
C THR A 126 -0.15 -1.85 -10.20
N ALA A 127 0.86 -1.23 -9.58
CA ALA A 127 2.16 -1.04 -10.21
C ALA A 127 3.31 -1.24 -9.23
N ILE A 128 4.47 -1.66 -9.74
CA ILE A 128 5.73 -1.69 -9.01
C ILE A 128 6.86 -1.13 -9.87
N ILE A 129 7.65 -0.22 -9.30
CA ILE A 129 8.79 0.41 -9.96
C ILE A 129 10.00 0.37 -9.04
N GLY A 130 11.13 -0.13 -9.56
CA GLY A 130 12.40 -0.16 -8.85
C GLY A 130 12.88 -1.55 -8.45
N LYS A 131 13.61 -1.65 -7.33
CA LYS A 131 14.26 -2.90 -6.92
C LYS A 131 13.26 -4.02 -6.64
N TRP A 132 13.42 -5.16 -7.34
CA TRP A 132 12.59 -6.34 -7.14
C TRP A 132 13.28 -7.41 -6.29
N HIS A 133 14.43 -7.89 -6.72
CA HIS A 133 15.31 -8.82 -5.99
C HIS A 133 14.60 -10.09 -5.47
N LEU A 134 13.74 -10.67 -6.27
CA LEU A 134 13.03 -11.91 -5.95
C LEU A 134 13.30 -13.04 -6.95
N GLU A 135 14.26 -12.84 -7.86
CA GLU A 135 14.74 -13.81 -8.85
C GLU A 135 13.64 -14.39 -9.76
N SER A 136 12.49 -13.74 -9.80
CA SER A 136 11.34 -14.04 -10.66
C SER A 136 10.78 -12.76 -11.24
N LEU A 137 9.95 -12.83 -12.26
CA LEU A 137 9.21 -11.65 -12.75
C LEU A 137 8.02 -11.31 -11.83
N PRO A 138 7.66 -10.02 -11.70
CA PRO A 138 6.52 -9.60 -10.90
C PRO A 138 5.20 -10.20 -11.41
N THR A 139 4.35 -10.66 -10.49
CA THR A 139 3.00 -11.12 -10.78
C THR A 139 1.97 -10.36 -9.96
N GLY A 140 0.76 -10.16 -10.52
CA GLY A 140 -0.31 -9.43 -9.85
C GLY A 140 -0.20 -7.92 -9.95
N PHE A 141 0.57 -7.43 -10.93
CA PHE A 141 0.69 -6.02 -11.26
C PHE A 141 0.20 -5.76 -12.69
N ASP A 142 -0.44 -4.61 -12.89
CA ASP A 142 -0.86 -4.12 -14.21
C ASP A 142 0.29 -3.40 -14.94
N TYR A 143 1.25 -2.90 -14.16
CA TYR A 143 2.46 -2.27 -14.68
C TYR A 143 3.66 -2.60 -13.78
N TRP A 144 4.81 -2.86 -14.38
CA TRP A 144 6.06 -2.94 -13.64
C TRP A 144 7.27 -2.59 -14.51
N GLU A 145 8.24 -1.98 -13.87
CA GLU A 145 9.58 -1.74 -14.41
C GLU A 145 10.58 -1.91 -13.28
N ILE A 146 11.36 -3.00 -13.32
CA ILE A 146 12.14 -3.46 -12.18
C ILE A 146 13.63 -3.45 -12.46
N VAL A 147 14.42 -3.28 -11.40
CA VAL A 147 15.87 -3.41 -11.41
C VAL A 147 16.23 -4.88 -11.15
N PRO A 148 17.01 -5.54 -12.03
CA PRO A 148 17.47 -6.91 -11.82
C PRO A 148 18.48 -6.99 -10.66
N GLY A 149 18.33 -8.01 -9.82
CA GLY A 149 19.22 -8.29 -8.69
C GLY A 149 19.39 -7.09 -7.76
N GLN A 150 20.63 -6.74 -7.42
CA GLN A 150 20.95 -5.57 -6.61
C GLN A 150 20.88 -4.25 -7.40
N GLY A 151 21.10 -4.29 -8.71
CA GLY A 151 21.17 -3.12 -9.57
C GLY A 151 22.41 -2.24 -9.35
N ASN A 152 22.68 -1.37 -10.31
CA ASN A 152 23.72 -0.37 -10.23
C ASN A 152 23.15 0.97 -9.76
N TYR A 153 23.88 1.71 -8.93
CA TYR A 153 23.42 3.05 -8.49
C TYR A 153 23.43 4.07 -9.62
N TYR A 154 24.34 3.95 -10.58
CA TYR A 154 24.42 4.82 -11.75
C TYR A 154 24.24 4.01 -13.02
N ASN A 155 23.45 4.56 -13.93
CA ASN A 155 23.14 3.95 -15.22
C ASN A 155 22.64 2.50 -15.08
N PRO A 156 21.62 2.26 -14.24
CA PRO A 156 21.10 0.92 -14.00
C PRO A 156 20.40 0.36 -15.24
N ASP A 157 20.35 -0.96 -15.29
CA ASP A 157 19.48 -1.69 -16.19
C ASP A 157 18.12 -1.87 -15.54
N PHE A 158 17.05 -1.74 -16.33
CA PHE A 158 15.67 -2.02 -15.94
C PHE A 158 15.09 -3.08 -16.85
N ILE A 159 14.30 -3.98 -16.31
CA ILE A 159 13.49 -4.93 -17.07
C ILE A 159 12.06 -4.40 -17.09
N ASN A 160 11.47 -4.29 -18.28
CA ASN A 160 10.10 -3.86 -18.48
C ASN A 160 9.12 -5.04 -18.64
N MET A 161 7.84 -4.76 -18.80
CA MET A 161 6.78 -5.77 -18.95
C MET A 161 6.92 -6.64 -20.20
N ASN A 162 7.66 -6.21 -21.23
CA ASN A 162 7.97 -6.99 -22.42
C ASN A 162 9.18 -7.91 -22.21
N ASN A 163 9.75 -7.91 -21.01
CA ASN A 163 10.99 -8.60 -20.67
C ASN A 163 12.23 -8.04 -21.39
N ASP A 164 12.16 -6.78 -21.86
CA ASP A 164 13.31 -6.09 -22.42
C ASP A 164 14.15 -5.50 -21.31
N THR A 165 15.47 -5.64 -21.42
CA THR A 165 16.44 -4.99 -20.52
C THR A 165 16.91 -3.67 -21.14
N ILE A 166 16.60 -2.56 -20.47
CA ILE A 166 16.91 -1.20 -20.94
C ILE A 166 17.84 -0.51 -19.95
N ARG A 167 19.01 -0.08 -20.41
CA ARG A 167 19.91 0.76 -19.62
C ARG A 167 19.44 2.20 -19.62
N LYS A 168 19.19 2.77 -18.42
CA LYS A 168 18.80 4.17 -18.27
C LYS A 168 19.96 4.98 -17.69
N LYS A 169 20.29 6.10 -18.34
CA LYS A 169 21.36 7.00 -17.89
C LYS A 169 20.88 7.83 -16.70
N GLY A 170 21.60 7.80 -15.58
CA GLY A 170 21.31 8.63 -14.41
C GLY A 170 21.49 7.88 -13.09
N TYR A 171 21.11 8.53 -12.00
CA TYR A 171 21.16 7.96 -10.66
C TYR A 171 19.84 7.21 -10.37
N ILE A 172 19.95 5.99 -9.86
CA ILE A 172 18.84 5.05 -9.74
C ILE A 172 17.63 5.61 -8.94
N THR A 173 17.88 6.31 -7.82
CA THR A 173 16.82 6.89 -7.01
C THR A 173 16.00 7.94 -7.77
N ASN A 174 16.69 8.77 -8.58
CA ASN A 174 16.03 9.76 -9.40
C ASN A 174 15.20 9.09 -10.50
N LEU A 175 15.78 8.11 -11.19
CA LEU A 175 15.11 7.37 -12.25
C LEU A 175 13.84 6.66 -11.74
N ILE A 176 13.94 5.95 -10.63
CA ILE A 176 12.77 5.28 -10.01
C ILE A 176 11.70 6.31 -9.62
N THR A 177 12.11 7.45 -9.09
CA THR A 177 11.18 8.53 -8.70
C THR A 177 10.49 9.12 -9.91
N ASP A 178 11.24 9.49 -10.95
CA ASP A 178 10.71 10.10 -12.17
C ASP A 178 9.75 9.15 -12.91
N MET A 179 10.11 7.86 -13.03
CA MET A 179 9.22 6.84 -13.59
C MET A 179 7.95 6.65 -12.76
N SER A 180 8.05 6.73 -11.44
CA SER A 180 6.89 6.61 -10.55
C SER A 180 5.94 7.79 -10.68
N ILE A 181 6.48 9.00 -10.84
CA ILE A 181 5.71 10.22 -11.10
C ILE A 181 5.05 10.15 -12.47
N ASP A 182 5.81 9.77 -13.51
CA ASP A 182 5.28 9.63 -14.86
C ASP A 182 4.13 8.62 -14.92
N TRP A 183 4.29 7.48 -14.26
CA TRP A 183 3.22 6.49 -14.16
C TRP A 183 1.97 7.07 -13.48
N MET A 184 2.13 7.80 -12.37
CA MET A 184 1.01 8.41 -11.66
C MET A 184 0.30 9.49 -12.47
N GLU A 185 1.05 10.28 -13.26
CA GLU A 185 0.51 11.41 -14.01
C GLU A 185 -0.04 11.01 -15.37
N ASN A 186 0.67 10.13 -16.09
CA ASN A 186 0.45 9.91 -17.53
C ASN A 186 -0.03 8.50 -17.86
N SER A 187 0.39 7.47 -17.12
CA SER A 187 0.20 6.08 -17.56
C SER A 187 -0.99 5.38 -16.94
N ARG A 188 -1.37 5.73 -15.70
CA ARG A 188 -2.47 5.06 -14.99
C ARG A 188 -3.85 5.51 -15.47
N ASP A 189 -4.85 4.66 -15.31
CA ASP A 189 -6.25 5.05 -15.44
C ASP A 189 -6.68 5.92 -14.24
N LYS A 190 -6.94 7.20 -14.48
CA LYS A 190 -7.32 8.17 -13.44
C LYS A 190 -8.72 7.92 -12.84
N LYS A 191 -9.51 7.03 -13.43
CA LYS A 191 -10.85 6.66 -12.94
C LYS A 191 -10.79 5.54 -11.90
N LYS A 192 -9.68 4.78 -11.86
CA LYS A 192 -9.50 3.67 -10.93
C LYS A 192 -8.67 4.08 -9.71
N PRO A 193 -8.94 3.49 -8.53
CA PRO A 193 -8.00 3.56 -7.42
C PRO A 193 -6.73 2.81 -7.81
N PHE A 194 -5.59 3.21 -7.24
CA PHE A 194 -4.33 2.56 -7.55
C PHE A 194 -3.53 2.17 -6.30
N CYS A 195 -2.68 1.18 -6.48
CA CYS A 195 -1.62 0.81 -5.54
C CYS A 195 -0.28 0.82 -6.28
N LEU A 196 0.58 1.76 -5.93
CA LEU A 196 1.93 1.90 -6.49
C LEU A 196 2.98 1.55 -5.44
N LEU A 197 3.81 0.56 -5.74
CA LEU A 197 4.98 0.20 -4.97
C LEU A 197 6.21 0.86 -5.59
N ILE A 198 6.90 1.70 -4.81
CA ILE A 198 8.12 2.39 -5.20
C ILE A 198 9.26 1.80 -4.38
N HIS A 199 10.06 0.95 -4.99
CA HIS A 199 11.15 0.25 -4.33
C HIS A 199 12.47 0.93 -4.64
N GLN A 200 12.88 1.83 -3.76
CA GLN A 200 14.12 2.59 -3.90
C GLN A 200 15.34 1.72 -3.56
N ASN A 201 16.38 1.87 -4.38
CA ASN A 201 17.72 1.36 -4.09
C ASN A 201 18.56 2.55 -3.66
N THR A 202 18.46 2.95 -2.40
CA THR A 202 19.05 4.20 -1.92
C THR A 202 20.34 3.96 -1.15
N ASN A 203 21.36 4.78 -1.46
CA ASN A 203 22.34 5.19 -0.49
C ASN A 203 21.78 6.38 0.32
N PHE A 204 22.03 6.43 1.61
CA PHE A 204 21.55 7.33 2.65
C PHE A 204 21.30 8.81 2.29
N LYS A 205 21.87 9.34 1.23
CA LYS A 205 21.90 10.78 0.92
C LYS A 205 20.69 11.29 0.12
N ASN A 206 19.91 10.45 -0.56
CA ASN A 206 18.97 10.91 -1.60
C ASN A 206 17.48 10.55 -1.39
N CYS A 207 17.09 10.04 -0.23
CA CYS A 207 15.68 9.76 0.06
C CYS A 207 14.82 11.04 0.03
N ASN A 208 15.41 12.21 0.35
CA ASN A 208 14.72 13.50 0.26
C ASN A 208 14.32 13.88 -1.17
N TYR A 209 15.12 13.56 -2.18
CA TYR A 209 14.79 13.84 -3.59
C TYR A 209 13.54 13.06 -4.03
N CYS A 210 13.49 11.78 -3.72
CA CYS A 210 12.33 10.95 -4.03
C CYS A 210 11.05 11.55 -3.44
N LEU A 211 11.07 11.85 -2.14
CA LEU A 211 9.89 12.34 -1.44
C LEU A 211 9.51 13.76 -1.86
N SER A 212 10.49 14.66 -2.09
CA SER A 212 10.18 16.02 -2.54
C SER A 212 9.45 16.02 -3.87
N ASN A 213 9.84 15.17 -4.80
CA ASN A 213 9.22 15.09 -6.12
C ASN A 213 7.87 14.38 -6.10
N ILE A 214 7.74 13.27 -5.38
CA ILE A 214 6.46 12.56 -5.23
C ILE A 214 5.40 13.45 -4.56
N PHE A 215 5.79 14.26 -3.56
CA PHE A 215 4.87 15.17 -2.89
C PHE A 215 4.60 16.48 -3.64
N ASN A 216 5.49 16.88 -4.55
CA ASN A 216 5.31 18.05 -5.41
C ASN A 216 4.52 17.77 -6.67
N VAL A 217 4.17 16.50 -6.97
CA VAL A 217 3.19 16.19 -7.99
C VAL A 217 1.93 16.99 -7.66
N LYS A 218 1.65 18.01 -8.47
CA LYS A 218 0.52 18.92 -8.29
C LYS A 218 -0.77 18.13 -8.28
N CYS A 219 -1.20 17.75 -7.10
CA CYS A 219 -2.61 17.51 -6.90
C CYS A 219 -3.31 18.83 -7.10
N ASP A 220 -4.19 18.89 -8.08
CA ASP A 220 -5.02 20.08 -8.35
C ASP A 220 -5.65 20.53 -7.03
N HIS A 221 -5.17 21.65 -6.48
CA HIS A 221 -5.49 22.18 -5.16
C HIS A 221 -6.97 22.52 -4.96
N ARG A 222 -7.81 22.37 -5.98
CA ARG A 222 -9.24 22.71 -5.91
C ARG A 222 -10.14 21.58 -5.45
N LYS A 223 -9.65 20.31 -5.30
CA LYS A 223 -10.50 19.16 -4.94
C LYS A 223 -9.87 18.15 -3.97
N SER A 224 -8.69 18.36 -3.44
CA SER A 224 -8.04 17.37 -2.60
C SER A 224 -7.70 17.94 -1.21
N LYS A 225 -8.54 17.63 -0.23
CA LYS A 225 -8.09 17.56 1.16
C LYS A 225 -7.18 16.34 1.26
N ILE A 226 -5.91 16.52 0.89
CA ILE A 226 -4.85 15.53 1.04
C ILE A 226 -4.35 15.67 2.47
N PHE A 227 -4.30 14.55 3.20
CA PHE A 227 -3.78 14.40 4.56
C PHE A 227 -4.67 14.88 5.71
N HIS A 228 -5.64 14.07 6.09
CA HIS A 228 -6.08 14.02 7.48
C HIS A 228 -5.63 12.68 8.09
N PHE A 229 -4.53 12.74 8.84
CA PHE A 229 -4.16 11.66 9.74
C PHE A 229 -4.87 11.90 11.08
N THR A 230 -5.75 10.99 11.44
CA THR A 230 -6.33 11.02 12.78
C THR A 230 -5.26 10.61 13.78
N LYS A 231 -5.00 11.46 14.77
CA LYS A 231 -4.12 11.20 15.90
C LYS A 231 -4.57 9.93 16.62
N ILE A 232 -3.91 8.81 16.37
CA ILE A 232 -4.15 7.58 17.15
C ILE A 232 -3.32 7.73 18.42
N LYS A 233 -4.01 7.77 19.58
CA LYS A 233 -3.39 7.68 20.90
C LYS A 233 -2.55 6.40 20.97
N SER A 234 -1.37 6.50 21.58
CA SER A 234 -0.39 5.43 21.72
C SER A 234 -1.02 4.10 22.13
N PHE A 235 -0.99 3.12 21.24
CA PHE A 235 -1.24 1.74 21.61
C PHE A 235 0.09 1.09 21.95
N HIS A 236 0.15 0.50 23.14
CA HIS A 236 1.22 -0.43 23.53
C HIS A 236 1.06 -1.70 22.71
N CYS A 237 1.74 -1.77 21.57
CA CYS A 237 1.68 -2.94 20.72
C CYS A 237 2.94 -3.81 20.90
N ARG A 238 2.84 -4.81 21.77
CA ARG A 238 3.72 -5.96 21.73
C ARG A 238 3.25 -6.84 20.57
N LYS A 239 4.07 -6.97 19.52
CA LYS A 239 3.87 -7.75 18.28
C LYS A 239 2.99 -7.06 17.25
N ILE A 240 3.62 -6.33 16.34
CA ILE A 240 3.06 -6.11 15.03
C ILE A 240 3.86 -6.97 14.05
N SER A 241 3.47 -8.24 13.93
CA SER A 241 3.58 -8.92 12.65
C SER A 241 2.58 -8.24 11.74
N MET A 242 3.02 -7.76 10.57
CA MET A 242 2.11 -7.22 9.57
C MET A 242 1.29 -8.39 8.99
N MET A 243 0.25 -8.80 9.72
CA MET A 243 -0.76 -9.71 9.22
C MET A 243 -1.76 -8.89 8.42
N ILE A 244 -1.62 -8.87 7.11
CA ILE A 244 -2.75 -8.59 6.22
C ILE A 244 -3.56 -9.88 6.20
N THR A 245 -4.40 -10.07 7.21
CA THR A 245 -5.36 -11.17 7.24
C THR A 245 -6.62 -10.76 6.46
N LYS A 246 -7.40 -11.76 6.05
CA LYS A 246 -8.69 -11.59 5.37
C LYS A 246 -9.62 -10.62 6.10
N ASP A 247 -9.46 -10.46 7.40
CA ASP A 247 -10.30 -9.63 8.29
C ASP A 247 -9.85 -8.18 8.39
N VAL A 248 -8.58 -7.87 8.04
CA VAL A 248 -8.03 -6.51 8.08
C VAL A 248 -8.36 -5.72 6.82
N LEU A 249 -8.50 -6.39 5.68
CA LEU A 249 -8.85 -5.74 4.42
C LEU A 249 -10.20 -5.00 4.48
N PRO A 250 -11.30 -5.56 5.05
CA PRO A 250 -12.55 -4.82 5.26
C PRO A 250 -12.42 -3.64 6.24
N LEU A 251 -11.56 -3.75 7.26
CA LEU A 251 -11.30 -2.67 8.22
C LEU A 251 -10.46 -1.54 7.61
N LEU A 252 -9.49 -1.86 6.78
CA LEU A 252 -8.72 -0.88 6.01
C LEU A 252 -9.59 -0.19 4.96
N LEU A 253 -10.53 -0.89 4.34
CA LEU A 253 -11.47 -0.35 3.36
C LEU A 253 -12.56 0.52 3.99
N ARG A 254 -12.88 0.36 5.28
CA ARG A 254 -14.03 1.04 5.93
C ARG A 254 -13.76 2.45 6.47
N LYS A 255 -12.55 2.91 6.65
CA LYS A 255 -12.29 4.14 7.46
C LYS A 255 -11.57 5.30 6.78
N TRP A 256 -11.19 5.26 5.51
CA TRP A 256 -10.22 6.25 5.02
C TRP A 256 -10.49 6.76 3.61
N ALA A 257 -10.85 8.01 3.48
CA ALA A 257 -10.94 8.77 2.23
C ALA A 257 -9.63 9.50 2.02
N LEU A 258 -8.66 8.99 1.24
CA LEU A 258 -7.56 9.78 0.68
C LEU A 258 -6.28 8.93 0.43
N LEU A 259 -5.27 9.49 -0.20
CA LEU A 259 -3.97 8.87 -0.50
C LEU A 259 -3.28 8.43 0.79
N LYS A 260 -2.96 7.15 0.94
CA LYS A 260 -2.12 6.65 2.03
C LYS A 260 -0.76 6.29 1.52
N ILE A 261 0.25 6.87 2.16
CA ILE A 261 1.64 6.54 1.94
C ILE A 261 2.09 5.66 3.11
N TRP A 262 2.54 4.46 2.79
CA TRP A 262 3.16 3.56 3.74
C TRP A 262 4.66 3.56 3.47
N ILE A 263 5.44 3.94 4.46
CA ILE A 263 6.89 3.81 4.42
C ILE A 263 7.26 2.69 5.38
N LEU A 264 7.73 1.60 4.82
CA LEU A 264 8.25 0.48 5.60
C LEU A 264 9.77 0.54 5.56
N TYR A 265 10.39 0.37 6.72
CA TYR A 265 11.83 0.29 6.86
C TYR A 265 12.27 -1.16 6.80
N MET A 266 13.34 -1.38 6.07
CA MET A 266 14.11 -2.60 6.18
C MET A 266 15.52 -2.25 6.64
N ILE A 267 15.96 -2.95 7.65
CA ILE A 267 17.33 -2.91 8.19
C ILE A 267 18.20 -3.81 7.35
#